data_5dafb078e92123e1a8331f0405e1c727
#
_entry.id   5dafb078e92123e1a8331f0405e1c727
#
_cell.length_a   1.000
_cell.length_b   1.000
_cell.length_c   1.000
_cell.angle_alpha   90.00
_cell.angle_beta   90.00
_cell.angle_gamma   90.00
#
_symmetry.space_group_name_H-M   'P 1'
#
loop_
_entity.id
_entity.type
_entity.pdbx_description
1 polymer ?
#
loop_
_entity_poly.entity_id
_entity_poly.type
_entity_poly.pdbx_seq_one_letter_code
_entity_poly.pdbx_strand_id
1 'polypeptide(L)'
;MIFGFISAILTIFIDQLTKFLIYGTATKSIIGDFLWFQSTLNTGVAFSMFEGQTVLFIAISAIAAAIFVYLLLSKKFFTNKFLKVCLGLILGGTVGNMIDRIVFSGVRDFIYFKFVNFAIFNIADAAIVIAVFVICIYMLIDIFKKEKKW
;
A
#
# COMPACT_ATOMS: atom_id res chain seq x y z
N MET A 1 14.37 11.90 6.82
CA MET A 1 13.02 12.42 6.48
C MET A 1 12.79 12.46 4.97
N ILE A 2 13.63 13.15 4.22
CA ILE A 2 13.40 13.40 2.78
C ILE A 2 13.17 12.11 1.96
N PHE A 3 13.94 11.06 2.19
CA PHE A 3 13.79 9.77 1.48
C PHE A 3 12.42 9.11 1.72
N GLY A 4 11.84 9.26 2.93
CA GLY A 4 10.50 8.74 3.21
C GLY A 4 9.40 9.53 2.47
N PHE A 5 9.50 10.85 2.41
CA PHE A 5 8.54 11.66 1.64
C PHE A 5 8.69 11.46 0.13
N ILE A 6 9.93 11.33 -0.37
CA ILE A 6 10.16 11.00 -1.79
C ILE A 6 9.53 9.64 -2.12
N SER A 7 9.74 8.61 -1.32
CA SER A 7 9.13 7.29 -1.57
C SER A 7 7.60 7.36 -1.50
N ALA A 8 7.01 8.13 -0.56
CA ALA A 8 5.56 8.31 -0.51
C ALA A 8 5.02 8.98 -1.78
N ILE A 9 5.62 10.08 -2.23
CA ILE A 9 5.22 10.79 -3.45
C ILE A 9 5.32 9.88 -4.68
N LEU A 10 6.43 9.14 -4.81
CA LEU A 10 6.63 8.21 -5.92
C LEU A 10 5.58 7.07 -5.89
N THR A 11 5.29 6.53 -4.71
CA THR A 11 4.26 5.49 -4.57
C THR A 11 2.88 6.00 -4.97
N ILE A 12 2.47 7.19 -4.51
CA ILE A 12 1.21 7.81 -4.91
C ILE A 12 1.17 8.01 -6.43
N PHE A 13 2.25 8.54 -7.00
CA PHE A 13 2.31 8.82 -8.43
C PHE A 13 2.19 7.54 -9.27
N ILE A 14 2.98 6.50 -8.93
CA ILE A 14 2.96 5.22 -9.65
C ILE A 14 1.60 4.54 -9.48
N ASP A 15 1.03 4.52 -8.28
CA ASP A 15 -0.28 3.93 -8.01
C ASP A 15 -1.38 4.61 -8.82
N GLN A 16 -1.48 5.94 -8.76
CA GLN A 16 -2.51 6.69 -9.48
C GLN A 16 -2.33 6.62 -11.00
N LEU A 17 -1.07 6.64 -11.48
CA LEU A 17 -0.77 6.49 -12.91
C LEU A 17 -1.19 5.11 -13.42
N THR A 18 -0.83 4.03 -12.71
CA THR A 18 -1.19 2.67 -13.12
C THR A 18 -2.71 2.44 -13.05
N LYS A 19 -3.39 2.95 -12.04
CA LYS A 19 -4.84 2.95 -11.94
C LYS A 19 -5.48 3.70 -13.12
N PHE A 20 -4.94 4.86 -13.49
CA PHE A 20 -5.44 5.62 -14.65
C PHE A 20 -5.27 4.87 -15.97
N LEU A 21 -4.13 4.22 -16.17
CA LEU A 21 -3.81 3.52 -17.42
C LEU A 21 -4.55 2.18 -17.58
N ILE A 22 -4.85 1.49 -16.47
CA ILE A 22 -5.32 0.10 -16.52
C ILE A 22 -6.81 0.00 -16.16
N TYR A 23 -7.33 0.86 -15.28
CA TYR A 23 -8.73 0.79 -14.87
C TYR A 23 -9.68 1.05 -16.03
N GLY A 24 -10.70 0.19 -16.16
CA GLY A 24 -11.68 0.23 -17.27
C GLY A 24 -11.19 -0.43 -18.56
N THR A 25 -9.94 -0.94 -18.61
CA THR A 25 -9.50 -1.75 -19.76
C THR A 25 -10.07 -3.16 -19.71
N ALA A 26 -10.10 -3.83 -20.86
CA ALA A 26 -10.54 -5.22 -20.94
C ALA A 26 -9.61 -6.14 -20.13
N THR A 27 -10.19 -7.17 -19.51
CA THR A 27 -9.43 -8.20 -18.81
C THR A 27 -8.40 -8.85 -19.74
N LYS A 28 -7.13 -8.87 -19.32
CA LYS A 28 -6.02 -9.33 -20.15
C LYS A 28 -5.04 -10.18 -19.34
N SER A 29 -4.65 -11.33 -19.90
CA SER A 29 -3.49 -12.08 -19.40
C SER A 29 -2.20 -11.32 -19.69
N ILE A 30 -1.33 -11.20 -18.67
CA ILE A 30 -0.01 -10.60 -18.77
C ILE A 30 1.06 -11.70 -18.79
N ILE A 31 0.91 -12.72 -17.92
CA ILE A 31 1.81 -13.86 -17.84
C ILE A 31 0.97 -15.13 -17.73
N GLY A 32 0.55 -15.68 -18.88
CA GLY A 32 -0.23 -16.93 -18.96
C GLY A 32 -1.39 -16.95 -17.95
N ASP A 33 -1.53 -18.05 -17.20
CA ASP A 33 -2.52 -18.15 -16.13
C ASP A 33 -2.02 -17.66 -14.77
N PHE A 34 -0.81 -17.06 -14.71
CA PHE A 34 -0.23 -16.58 -13.46
C PHE A 34 -0.71 -15.18 -13.10
N LEU A 35 -0.53 -14.20 -14.00
CA LEU A 35 -0.81 -12.78 -13.74
C LEU A 35 -1.75 -12.20 -14.79
N TRP A 36 -2.84 -11.62 -14.32
CA TRP A 36 -3.86 -10.97 -15.14
C TRP A 36 -4.08 -9.53 -14.69
N PHE A 37 -4.43 -8.66 -15.64
CA PHE A 37 -5.07 -7.39 -15.35
C PHE A 37 -6.58 -7.57 -15.48
N GLN A 38 -7.28 -7.40 -14.37
CA GLN A 38 -8.73 -7.48 -14.27
C GLN A 38 -9.24 -6.29 -13.46
N SER A 39 -9.83 -5.33 -14.14
CA SER A 39 -10.28 -4.07 -13.54
C SER A 39 -11.53 -4.28 -12.68
N THR A 40 -11.50 -3.81 -11.44
CA THR A 40 -12.64 -3.81 -10.52
C THR A 40 -12.64 -2.56 -9.64
N LEU A 41 -13.82 -2.12 -9.20
CA LEU A 41 -13.98 -1.10 -8.17
C LEU A 41 -14.33 -1.78 -6.85
N ASN A 42 -13.40 -1.79 -5.92
CA ASN A 42 -13.56 -2.38 -4.61
C ASN A 42 -14.16 -1.33 -3.65
N THR A 43 -15.42 -1.49 -3.27
CA THR A 43 -16.15 -0.59 -2.36
C THR A 43 -16.01 -0.95 -0.88
N GLY A 44 -15.30 -2.05 -0.59
CA GLY A 44 -15.00 -2.51 0.77
C GLY A 44 -13.50 -2.52 1.08
N VAL A 45 -13.10 -3.53 1.84
CA VAL A 45 -11.69 -3.94 2.04
C VAL A 45 -11.50 -5.32 1.40
N ALA A 46 -10.47 -6.06 1.81
CA ALA A 46 -10.19 -7.39 1.26
C ALA A 46 -11.47 -8.24 1.16
N PHE A 47 -11.69 -8.86 -0.01
CA PHE A 47 -12.86 -9.68 -0.31
C PHE A 47 -14.22 -8.96 -0.17
N SER A 48 -14.27 -7.64 -0.47
CA SER A 48 -15.49 -6.80 -0.38
C SER A 48 -16.13 -6.77 1.01
N MET A 49 -15.36 -7.05 2.07
CA MET A 49 -15.88 -6.90 3.43
C MET A 49 -16.19 -5.43 3.73
N PHE A 50 -17.29 -5.20 4.47
CA PHE A 50 -17.76 -3.86 4.85
C PHE A 50 -18.07 -2.93 3.66
N GLU A 51 -18.70 -3.46 2.61
CA GLU A 51 -19.15 -2.66 1.47
C GLU A 51 -19.98 -1.44 1.90
N GLY A 52 -19.83 -0.33 1.18
CA GLY A 52 -20.55 0.92 1.44
C GLY A 52 -20.04 1.76 2.60
N GLN A 53 -19.04 1.31 3.36
CA GLN A 53 -18.48 2.08 4.47
C GLN A 53 -17.30 2.99 4.06
N THR A 54 -17.39 3.60 2.90
CA THR A 54 -16.33 4.43 2.31
C THR A 54 -15.86 5.55 3.24
N VAL A 55 -16.79 6.24 3.91
CA VAL A 55 -16.47 7.34 4.82
C VAL A 55 -15.63 6.86 5.99
N LEU A 56 -15.96 5.70 6.56
CA LEU A 56 -15.18 5.08 7.64
C LEU A 56 -13.74 4.80 7.18
N PHE A 57 -13.57 4.23 5.99
CA PHE A 57 -12.24 3.91 5.47
C PHE A 57 -11.42 5.16 5.10
N ILE A 58 -12.07 6.23 4.65
CA ILE A 58 -11.40 7.53 4.47
C ILE A 58 -10.89 8.04 5.82
N ALA A 59 -11.72 8.03 6.86
CA ALA A 59 -11.33 8.49 8.20
C ALA A 59 -10.16 7.66 8.76
N ILE A 60 -10.22 6.33 8.67
CA ILE A 60 -9.15 5.43 9.11
C ILE A 60 -7.85 5.72 8.31
N SER A 61 -7.94 5.87 7.00
CA SER A 61 -6.78 6.18 6.16
C SER A 61 -6.17 7.54 6.49
N ALA A 62 -6.99 8.56 6.78
CA ALA A 62 -6.52 9.88 7.17
C ALA A 62 -5.77 9.85 8.52
N ILE A 63 -6.31 9.13 9.51
CA ILE A 63 -5.66 8.94 10.82
C ILE A 63 -4.34 8.18 10.63
N ALA A 64 -4.32 7.10 9.87
CA ALA A 64 -3.12 6.33 9.59
C ALA A 64 -2.06 7.20 8.87
N ALA A 65 -2.45 7.97 7.85
CA ALA A 65 -1.56 8.89 7.16
C ALA A 65 -0.95 9.93 8.12
N ALA A 66 -1.74 10.51 9.00
CA ALA A 66 -1.26 11.46 10.02
C ALA A 66 -0.22 10.80 10.96
N ILE A 67 -0.46 9.56 11.39
CA ILE A 67 0.48 8.79 12.22
C ILE A 67 1.79 8.55 11.44
N PHE A 68 1.74 8.11 10.17
CA PHE A 68 2.94 7.87 9.38
C PHE A 68 3.73 9.14 9.09
N VAL A 69 3.06 10.27 8.85
CA VAL A 69 3.70 11.58 8.74
C VAL A 69 4.42 11.94 10.05
N TYR A 70 3.76 11.79 11.19
CA TYR A 70 4.38 12.02 12.50
C TYR A 70 5.62 11.13 12.70
N LEU A 71 5.55 9.84 12.38
CA LEU A 71 6.68 8.91 12.50
C LEU A 71 7.84 9.29 11.56
N LEU A 72 7.56 9.75 10.35
CA LEU A 72 8.58 10.23 9.40
C LEU A 72 9.28 11.51 9.89
N LEU A 73 8.54 12.42 10.52
CA LEU A 73 9.08 13.67 11.08
C LEU A 73 9.84 13.43 12.37
N SER A 74 9.49 12.40 13.13
CA SER A 74 10.11 12.08 14.41
C SER A 74 11.57 11.70 14.24
N LYS A 75 12.44 12.32 15.08
CA LYS A 75 13.86 11.94 15.21
C LYS A 75 14.07 10.77 16.17
N LYS A 76 13.08 10.45 16.98
CA LYS A 76 13.15 9.44 18.05
C LYS A 76 12.91 8.02 17.53
N PHE A 77 11.92 7.88 16.66
CA PHE A 77 11.53 6.58 16.13
C PHE A 77 12.36 6.21 14.90
N PHE A 78 12.14 5.73 13.94
CA PHE A 78 12.83 5.29 12.73
C PHE A 78 13.98 6.21 12.29
N THR A 79 15.18 6.07 12.87
CA THR A 79 16.37 6.86 12.49
C THR A 79 17.04 6.36 11.21
N ASN A 80 16.87 5.06 10.90
CA ASN A 80 17.44 4.43 9.72
C ASN A 80 16.74 4.93 8.44
N LYS A 81 17.54 5.33 7.44
CA LYS A 81 17.04 5.79 6.13
C LYS A 81 16.18 4.73 5.42
N PHE A 82 16.58 3.47 5.50
CA PHE A 82 15.85 2.35 4.90
C PHE A 82 14.45 2.19 5.49
N LEU A 83 14.32 2.22 6.83
CA LEU A 83 13.00 2.16 7.48
C LEU A 83 12.12 3.37 7.15
N LYS A 84 12.72 4.56 6.96
CA LYS A 84 11.98 5.74 6.50
C LYS A 84 11.44 5.59 5.08
N VAL A 85 12.19 4.93 4.18
CA VAL A 85 11.67 4.58 2.85
C VAL A 85 10.47 3.64 2.97
N CYS A 86 10.56 2.60 3.80
CA CYS A 86 9.44 1.68 4.03
C CYS A 86 8.21 2.40 4.60
N LEU A 87 8.38 3.28 5.58
CA LEU A 87 7.27 4.11 6.09
C LEU A 87 6.67 5.01 5.00
N GLY A 88 7.50 5.54 4.11
CA GLY A 88 7.04 6.32 2.97
C GLY A 88 6.22 5.48 1.98
N LEU A 89 6.61 4.23 1.71
CA LEU A 89 5.81 3.30 0.90
C LEU A 89 4.42 3.06 1.53
N ILE A 90 4.36 2.84 2.84
CA ILE A 90 3.08 2.67 3.56
C ILE A 90 2.24 3.94 3.48
N LEU A 91 2.83 5.10 3.75
CA LEU A 91 2.15 6.39 3.65
C LEU A 91 1.60 6.61 2.25
N GLY A 92 2.44 6.38 1.22
CA GLY A 92 2.06 6.56 -0.17
C GLY A 92 0.92 5.64 -0.60
N GLY A 93 0.98 4.36 -0.23
CA GLY A 93 -0.10 3.40 -0.49
C GLY A 93 -1.41 3.76 0.23
N THR A 94 -1.30 4.17 1.51
CA THR A 94 -2.46 4.62 2.30
C THR A 94 -3.14 5.83 1.64
N VAL A 95 -2.36 6.82 1.23
CA VAL A 95 -2.87 8.03 0.56
C VAL A 95 -3.41 7.71 -0.84
N GLY A 96 -2.74 6.84 -1.60
CA GLY A 96 -3.21 6.40 -2.93
C GLY A 96 -4.60 5.78 -2.87
N ASN A 97 -4.83 4.85 -1.96
CA ASN A 97 -6.16 4.24 -1.76
C ASN A 97 -7.19 5.20 -1.14
N MET A 98 -6.75 6.17 -0.34
CA MET A 98 -7.64 7.22 0.20
C MET A 98 -8.12 8.16 -0.91
N ILE A 99 -7.26 8.55 -1.84
CA ILE A 99 -7.62 9.36 -3.02
C ILE A 99 -8.72 8.68 -3.81
N ASP A 100 -8.56 7.38 -4.10
CA ASP A 100 -9.57 6.61 -4.83
C ASP A 100 -10.92 6.61 -4.12
N ARG A 101 -10.94 6.39 -2.81
CA ARG A 101 -12.17 6.38 -2.02
C ARG A 101 -12.88 7.74 -2.04
N ILE A 102 -12.13 8.83 -2.00
CA ILE A 102 -12.69 10.19 -2.07
C ILE A 102 -13.31 10.45 -3.45
N VAL A 103 -12.63 10.03 -4.53
CA VAL A 103 -13.02 10.37 -5.89
C VAL A 103 -14.06 9.40 -6.46
N PHE A 104 -13.90 8.10 -6.19
CA PHE A 104 -14.69 7.03 -6.83
C PHE A 104 -15.58 6.27 -5.85
N SER A 105 -15.60 6.64 -4.56
CA SER A 105 -16.31 5.90 -3.50
C SER A 105 -15.87 4.43 -3.36
N GLY A 106 -14.71 4.08 -3.88
CA GLY A 106 -14.12 2.74 -3.85
C GLY A 106 -12.66 2.80 -4.27
N VAL A 107 -11.98 1.67 -4.28
CA VAL A 107 -10.58 1.56 -4.70
C VAL A 107 -10.51 0.85 -6.05
N ARG A 108 -9.77 1.41 -6.99
CA ARG A 108 -9.52 0.81 -8.31
C ARG A 108 -8.46 -0.26 -8.19
N ASP A 109 -8.88 -1.53 -8.26
CA ASP A 109 -8.01 -2.69 -8.21
C ASP A 109 -7.91 -3.33 -9.59
N PHE A 110 -6.72 -3.90 -9.93
CA PHE A 110 -6.51 -4.43 -11.27
C PHE A 110 -5.49 -5.57 -11.37
N ILE A 111 -4.72 -5.88 -10.32
CA ILE A 111 -3.74 -6.97 -10.31
C ILE A 111 -4.41 -8.23 -9.78
N TYR A 112 -4.46 -9.28 -10.59
CA TYR A 112 -5.10 -10.54 -10.23
C TYR A 112 -4.16 -11.73 -10.42
N PHE A 113 -3.91 -12.47 -9.36
CA PHE A 113 -3.21 -13.75 -9.41
C PHE A 113 -4.21 -14.88 -9.60
N LYS A 114 -4.47 -15.27 -10.85
CA LYS A 114 -5.50 -16.25 -11.23
C LYS A 114 -5.25 -17.63 -10.62
N PHE A 115 -3.99 -18.06 -10.50
CA PHE A 115 -3.63 -19.40 -10.05
C PHE A 115 -3.97 -19.70 -8.58
N VAL A 116 -4.14 -18.67 -7.73
CA VAL A 116 -4.49 -18.82 -6.30
C VAL A 116 -5.85 -18.24 -5.97
N ASN A 117 -6.61 -17.74 -6.95
CA ASN A 117 -7.89 -17.03 -6.74
C ASN A 117 -7.80 -15.99 -5.60
N PHE A 118 -6.71 -15.21 -5.62
CA PHE A 118 -6.45 -14.16 -4.64
C PHE A 118 -7.31 -12.93 -4.92
N ALA A 119 -7.60 -12.13 -3.90
CA ALA A 119 -8.30 -10.86 -4.09
C ALA A 119 -7.54 -9.98 -5.09
N ILE A 120 -8.29 -9.29 -5.96
CA ILE A 120 -7.70 -8.31 -6.89
C ILE A 120 -7.18 -7.14 -6.04
N PHE A 121 -6.02 -6.62 -6.37
CA PHE A 121 -5.34 -5.56 -5.63
C PHE A 121 -4.66 -4.56 -6.58
N ASN A 122 -3.96 -3.56 -6.04
CA ASN A 122 -3.30 -2.50 -6.78
C ASN A 122 -1.87 -2.26 -6.29
N ILE A 123 -1.19 -1.27 -6.86
CA ILE A 123 0.21 -0.92 -6.50
C ILE A 123 0.29 -0.38 -5.06
N ALA A 124 -0.71 0.39 -4.59
CA ALA A 124 -0.73 0.89 -3.22
C ALA A 124 -0.75 -0.25 -2.19
N ASP A 125 -1.58 -1.28 -2.43
CA ASP A 125 -1.66 -2.47 -1.56
C ASP A 125 -0.34 -3.24 -1.55
N ALA A 126 0.24 -3.47 -2.74
CA ALA A 126 1.54 -4.12 -2.86
C ALA A 126 2.64 -3.36 -2.10
N ALA A 127 2.67 -2.02 -2.22
CA ALA A 127 3.64 -1.19 -1.52
C ALA A 127 3.50 -1.29 0.01
N ILE A 128 2.26 -1.26 0.52
CA ILE A 128 1.98 -1.42 1.95
C ILE A 128 2.45 -2.79 2.44
N VAL A 129 2.03 -3.87 1.78
CA VAL A 129 2.35 -5.25 2.20
C VAL A 129 3.85 -5.50 2.18
N ILE A 130 4.54 -5.13 1.10
CA ILE A 130 5.99 -5.28 0.99
C ILE A 130 6.71 -4.49 2.08
N ALA A 131 6.33 -3.24 2.30
CA ALA A 131 6.98 -2.39 3.29
C ALA A 131 6.77 -2.91 4.72
N VAL A 132 5.57 -3.35 5.07
CA VAL A 132 5.27 -3.95 6.38
C VAL A 132 6.11 -5.23 6.58
N PHE A 133 6.12 -6.12 5.60
CA PHE A 133 6.91 -7.36 5.66
C PHE A 133 8.40 -7.09 5.87
N VAL A 134 8.96 -6.14 5.12
CA VAL A 134 10.36 -5.73 5.23
C VAL A 134 10.67 -5.12 6.59
N ILE A 135 9.79 -4.28 7.15
CA ILE A 135 9.95 -3.72 8.51
C ILE A 135 9.95 -4.85 9.54
N CYS A 136 9.01 -5.80 9.45
CA CYS A 136 8.94 -6.94 10.36
C CYS A 136 10.22 -7.78 10.34
N ILE A 137 10.73 -8.12 9.16
CA ILE A 137 12.00 -8.86 9.02
C ILE A 137 13.16 -8.07 9.63
N TYR A 138 13.24 -6.76 9.32
CA TYR A 138 14.30 -5.92 9.87
C TYR A 138 14.28 -5.91 11.40
N MET A 139 13.12 -5.76 12.00
CA MET A 139 12.96 -5.75 13.46
C MET A 139 13.34 -7.10 14.09
N LEU A 140 12.94 -8.22 13.49
CA LEU A 140 13.33 -9.55 13.93
C LEU A 140 14.86 -9.72 13.92
N ILE A 141 15.51 -9.34 12.81
CA ILE A 141 16.97 -9.42 12.70
C ILE A 141 17.66 -8.53 13.78
N ASP A 142 17.13 -7.34 14.05
CA ASP A 142 17.69 -6.43 15.06
C ASP A 142 17.58 -7.02 16.46
N ILE A 143 16.47 -7.66 16.81
CA ILE A 143 16.26 -8.37 18.08
C ILE A 143 17.31 -9.48 18.24
N PHE A 144 17.44 -10.39 17.27
CA PHE A 144 18.40 -11.51 17.35
C PHE A 144 19.87 -11.05 17.41
N LYS A 145 20.20 -9.92 16.79
CA LYS A 145 21.55 -9.35 16.90
C LYS A 145 21.85 -8.79 18.27
N LYS A 146 20.84 -8.25 18.96
CA LYS A 146 21.00 -7.74 20.33
C LYS A 146 21.16 -8.87 21.35
N GLU A 147 20.40 -9.94 21.23
CA GLU A 147 20.50 -11.11 22.11
C GLU A 147 21.88 -11.78 22.05
N LYS A 148 22.54 -11.82 20.89
CA LYS A 148 23.89 -12.41 20.73
C LYS A 148 25.02 -11.58 21.31
N LYS A 149 24.78 -10.40 21.84
CA LYS A 149 25.79 -9.52 22.44
C LYS A 149 25.87 -9.63 23.96
N TRP A 150 25.10 -10.53 24.55
CA TRP A 150 25.16 -10.95 25.98
C TRP A 150 25.76 -12.35 26.08
#